data_f7d97def3ab338125a5865ac3e8cdf53
#
_entry.id   f7d97def3ab338125a5865ac3e8cdf53
#
_cell.length_a   1.000
_cell.length_b   1.000
_cell.length_c   1.000
_cell.angle_alpha   90.00
_cell.angle_beta   90.00
_cell.angle_gamma   90.00
#
_symmetry.space_group_name_H-M   'P 1'
#
loop_
_entity.id
_entity.type
_entity.pdbx_description
1 polymer ?
#
loop_
_entity_poly.entity_id
_entity_poly.type
_entity_poly.pdbx_seq_one_letter_code
_entity_poly.pdbx_strand_id
1 'polypeptide(L)'
;MASPSVVPVSTLLDQQGVTSFHVQLLFWSALIALFDGYDIAAISLAAPHLVRDWQVERSALGPVLAASLVGILFGSMIFGWIGDRYGRKKALLGSVLLFGVLTWMAAHATNLTQMTWLRFFAGLGIGGVIPNMIAINIESAPRRLRGTLGLIATGLVPVGGALPGFVSAMWVPQHGWPILFYIGGIAPVVIAVLAFFWMPESIKYMTLHESQRPQLLKLVRRLSPGYPVPEGARFVVEDEKQFPSSNPKYLFRDGLALITPLLWLLFALNLMGYFFLLSWTPTLLTAAKLPPATAALSIALLQIGGTVGSLVLIRWLDRYQFAAISVLFLVAVPVVGALGWIGVGSTKAVLLAACFVAGFCVLGIQSGINVAGSLVYPTSLRANGSGWELGVGRVGSIIGPLLGALFVSLPVQQLYMWSALPFLLGAVVCYAIYRLNEARLRAREVVGLRQAA
;
A
#
# COMPACT_ATOMS: atom_id res chain seq x y z
N MET A 1 -16.60 0.96 -49.45
CA MET A 1 -16.28 0.29 -48.17
C MET A 1 -16.75 1.22 -47.04
N ALA A 2 -17.72 0.77 -46.23
CA ALA A 2 -18.19 1.56 -45.10
C ALA A 2 -17.03 1.77 -44.12
N SER A 3 -16.84 3.00 -43.65
CA SER A 3 -15.81 3.34 -42.62
C SER A 3 -16.02 2.43 -41.40
N PRO A 4 -15.00 1.78 -40.87
CA PRO A 4 -15.15 0.92 -39.72
C PRO A 4 -15.76 1.73 -38.57
N SER A 5 -16.89 1.25 -38.03
CA SER A 5 -17.55 1.91 -36.90
C SER A 5 -16.61 1.92 -35.69
N VAL A 6 -16.30 3.11 -35.20
CA VAL A 6 -15.44 3.29 -34.02
C VAL A 6 -16.32 3.18 -32.78
N VAL A 7 -16.02 2.21 -31.90
CA VAL A 7 -16.76 2.00 -30.66
C VAL A 7 -15.86 2.35 -29.48
N PRO A 8 -16.16 3.44 -28.72
CA PRO A 8 -15.43 3.77 -27.51
C PRO A 8 -15.74 2.74 -26.42
N VAL A 9 -14.71 2.07 -25.89
CA VAL A 9 -14.89 1.06 -24.83
C VAL A 9 -15.38 1.70 -23.53
N SER A 10 -15.00 2.95 -23.28
CA SER A 10 -15.47 3.74 -22.13
C SER A 10 -16.99 3.85 -22.09
N THR A 11 -17.63 4.12 -23.23
CA THR A 11 -19.08 4.25 -23.34
C THR A 11 -19.80 2.92 -22.99
N LEU A 12 -19.24 1.78 -23.43
CA LEU A 12 -19.79 0.46 -23.09
C LEU A 12 -19.68 0.16 -21.60
N LEU A 13 -18.58 0.55 -20.96
CA LEU A 13 -18.38 0.36 -19.52
C LEU A 13 -19.27 1.29 -18.69
N ASP A 14 -19.42 2.55 -19.11
CA ASP A 14 -20.16 3.57 -18.35
C ASP A 14 -21.70 3.31 -18.35
N GLN A 15 -22.22 2.64 -19.38
CA GLN A 15 -23.63 2.22 -19.45
C GLN A 15 -23.97 1.08 -18.50
N GLN A 16 -22.97 0.40 -17.93
CA GLN A 16 -23.15 -0.76 -17.08
C GLN A 16 -22.88 -0.46 -15.60
N GLY A 17 -23.45 -1.30 -14.75
CA GLY A 17 -23.11 -1.37 -13.34
C GLY A 17 -21.96 -2.33 -13.07
N VAL A 18 -21.80 -2.72 -11.81
CA VAL A 18 -20.91 -3.81 -11.42
C VAL A 18 -21.45 -5.13 -11.97
N THR A 19 -20.68 -5.80 -12.80
CA THR A 19 -21.01 -7.09 -13.39
C THR A 19 -20.21 -8.23 -12.76
N SER A 20 -20.55 -9.48 -13.09
CA SER A 20 -19.78 -10.67 -12.65
C SER A 20 -18.28 -10.59 -13.02
N PHE A 21 -17.95 -9.90 -14.10
CA PHE A 21 -16.58 -9.63 -14.51
C PHE A 21 -15.81 -8.79 -13.47
N HIS A 22 -16.40 -7.69 -12.99
CA HIS A 22 -15.81 -6.83 -11.98
C HIS A 22 -15.68 -7.56 -10.64
N VAL A 23 -16.68 -8.34 -10.26
CA VAL A 23 -16.64 -9.17 -9.03
C VAL A 23 -15.52 -10.20 -9.11
N GLN A 24 -15.38 -10.87 -10.25
CA GLN A 24 -14.30 -11.83 -10.48
C GLN A 24 -12.92 -11.18 -10.42
N LEU A 25 -12.76 -10.01 -11.03
CA LEU A 25 -11.51 -9.25 -11.01
C LEU A 25 -11.17 -8.80 -9.58
N LEU A 26 -12.15 -8.25 -8.85
CA LEU A 26 -11.98 -7.83 -7.45
C LEU A 26 -11.66 -9.02 -6.53
N PHE A 27 -12.28 -10.17 -6.74
CA PHE A 27 -12.01 -11.38 -5.95
C PHE A 27 -10.54 -11.79 -6.03
N TRP A 28 -9.98 -11.88 -7.24
CA TRP A 28 -8.57 -12.22 -7.44
C TRP A 28 -7.64 -11.13 -6.89
N SER A 29 -7.98 -9.86 -7.12
CA SER A 29 -7.23 -8.73 -6.59
C SER A 29 -7.22 -8.73 -5.05
N ALA A 30 -8.35 -9.01 -4.43
CA ALA A 30 -8.50 -9.08 -2.99
C ALA A 30 -7.65 -10.21 -2.35
N LEU A 31 -7.65 -11.40 -2.97
CA LEU A 31 -6.80 -12.50 -2.53
C LEU A 31 -5.31 -12.18 -2.64
N ILE A 32 -4.90 -11.55 -3.75
CA ILE A 32 -3.52 -11.13 -3.97
C ILE A 32 -3.14 -10.05 -2.95
N ALA A 33 -3.99 -9.04 -2.73
CA ALA A 33 -3.77 -7.98 -1.75
C ALA A 33 -3.62 -8.51 -0.32
N LEU A 34 -4.37 -9.54 0.03
CA LEU A 34 -4.29 -10.19 1.34
C LEU A 34 -2.89 -10.76 1.58
N PHE A 35 -2.31 -11.46 0.60
CA PHE A 35 -0.99 -12.07 0.74
C PHE A 35 0.16 -11.08 0.50
N ASP A 36 -0.07 -9.98 -0.21
CA ASP A 36 0.84 -8.84 -0.26
C ASP A 36 1.07 -8.24 1.13
N GLY A 37 -0.03 -7.98 1.86
CA GLY A 37 0.02 -7.52 3.25
C GLY A 37 0.61 -8.56 4.21
N TYR A 38 0.29 -9.84 4.02
CA TYR A 38 0.82 -10.95 4.80
C TYR A 38 2.36 -10.98 4.76
N ASP A 39 2.94 -10.94 3.57
CA ASP A 39 4.39 -11.07 3.39
C ASP A 39 5.18 -9.93 4.04
N ILE A 40 4.67 -8.70 3.93
CA ILE A 40 5.29 -7.51 4.54
C ILE A 40 5.41 -7.66 6.07
N ALA A 41 4.42 -8.23 6.73
CA ALA A 41 4.41 -8.40 8.19
C ALA A 41 5.11 -9.69 8.65
N ALA A 42 5.20 -10.72 7.82
CA ALA A 42 5.73 -12.03 8.20
C ALA A 42 7.18 -11.98 8.70
N ILE A 43 8.05 -11.20 8.04
CA ILE A 43 9.46 -11.09 8.42
C ILE A 43 9.65 -10.47 9.82
N SER A 44 8.82 -9.50 10.21
CA SER A 44 8.92 -8.87 11.53
C SER A 44 8.57 -9.84 12.65
N LEU A 45 7.67 -10.79 12.40
CA LEU A 45 7.27 -11.81 13.35
C LEU A 45 8.28 -12.97 13.42
N ALA A 46 9.00 -13.24 12.33
CA ALA A 46 10.12 -14.18 12.32
C ALA A 46 11.36 -13.61 13.04
N ALA A 47 11.56 -12.29 13.02
CA ALA A 47 12.77 -11.61 13.49
C ALA A 47 13.22 -11.99 14.92
N PRO A 48 12.35 -12.05 15.96
CA PRO A 48 12.77 -12.48 17.29
C PRO A 48 13.30 -13.92 17.33
N HIS A 49 12.76 -14.79 16.49
CA HIS A 49 13.17 -16.18 16.38
C HIS A 49 14.52 -16.29 15.65
N LEU A 50 14.74 -15.49 14.59
CA LEU A 50 16.02 -15.45 13.87
C LEU A 50 17.16 -15.02 14.80
N VAL A 51 16.94 -14.02 15.67
CA VAL A 51 17.93 -13.58 16.68
C VAL A 51 18.30 -14.76 17.58
N ARG A 52 17.32 -15.51 18.07
CA ARG A 52 17.55 -16.63 18.99
C ARG A 52 18.20 -17.83 18.29
N ASP A 53 17.66 -18.22 17.14
CA ASP A 53 18.03 -19.49 16.48
C ASP A 53 19.39 -19.37 15.76
N TRP A 54 19.71 -18.17 15.22
CA TRP A 54 21.00 -17.89 14.57
C TRP A 54 22.01 -17.18 15.47
N GLN A 55 21.65 -16.90 16.73
CA GLN A 55 22.50 -16.22 17.74
C GLN A 55 23.14 -14.93 17.22
N VAL A 56 22.37 -14.13 16.52
CA VAL A 56 22.82 -12.86 15.94
C VAL A 56 22.37 -11.69 16.79
N GLU A 57 23.09 -10.58 16.68
CA GLU A 57 22.69 -9.33 17.34
C GLU A 57 21.40 -8.77 16.72
N ARG A 58 20.57 -8.13 17.54
CA ARG A 58 19.34 -7.48 17.07
C ARG A 58 19.61 -6.37 16.05
N SER A 59 20.72 -5.65 16.18
CA SER A 59 21.17 -4.61 15.24
C SER A 59 21.34 -5.15 13.83
N ALA A 60 21.74 -6.42 13.66
CA ALA A 60 21.91 -7.07 12.36
C ALA A 60 20.61 -7.33 11.61
N LEU A 61 19.44 -7.20 12.28
CA LEU A 61 18.13 -7.36 11.61
C LEU A 61 17.75 -6.18 10.71
N GLY A 62 18.32 -4.98 10.92
CA GLY A 62 17.95 -3.79 10.17
C GLY A 62 17.98 -3.98 8.65
N PRO A 63 19.09 -4.44 8.06
CA PRO A 63 19.15 -4.74 6.64
C PRO A 63 18.12 -5.76 6.16
N VAL A 64 17.85 -6.82 6.94
CA VAL A 64 16.86 -7.85 6.60
C VAL A 64 15.45 -7.26 6.54
N LEU A 65 15.08 -6.44 7.55
CA LEU A 65 13.77 -5.79 7.64
C LEU A 65 13.57 -4.72 6.57
N ALA A 66 14.64 -4.01 6.19
CA ALA A 66 14.62 -3.00 5.14
C ALA A 66 14.70 -3.58 3.71
N ALA A 67 15.28 -4.77 3.54
CA ALA A 67 15.58 -5.33 2.23
C ALA A 67 14.35 -5.44 1.32
N SER A 68 13.22 -5.97 1.84
CA SER A 68 11.97 -6.06 1.05
C SER A 68 11.48 -4.67 0.62
N LEU A 69 11.61 -3.65 1.48
CA LEU A 69 11.14 -2.29 1.21
C LEU A 69 11.97 -1.62 0.10
N VAL A 70 13.29 -1.88 0.10
CA VAL A 70 14.18 -1.48 -1.02
C VAL A 70 13.77 -2.19 -2.31
N GLY A 71 13.53 -3.51 -2.23
CA GLY A 71 13.03 -4.29 -3.36
C GLY A 71 11.71 -3.74 -3.91
N ILE A 72 10.75 -3.42 -3.05
CA ILE A 72 9.45 -2.85 -3.41
C ILE A 72 9.60 -1.53 -4.18
N LEU A 73 10.54 -0.68 -3.79
CA LEU A 73 10.81 0.59 -4.48
C LEU A 73 11.18 0.36 -5.96
N PHE A 74 12.16 -0.49 -6.21
CA PHE A 74 12.59 -0.82 -7.59
C PHE A 74 11.55 -1.68 -8.33
N GLY A 75 10.95 -2.64 -7.64
CA GLY A 75 9.95 -3.54 -8.21
C GLY A 75 8.72 -2.82 -8.75
N SER A 76 8.25 -1.77 -8.07
CA SER A 76 7.12 -0.97 -8.53
C SER A 76 7.38 -0.28 -9.87
N MET A 77 8.61 0.17 -10.11
CA MET A 77 9.02 0.79 -11.38
C MET A 77 9.16 -0.27 -12.48
N ILE A 78 9.86 -1.37 -12.19
CA ILE A 78 10.14 -2.44 -13.16
C ILE A 78 8.84 -3.11 -13.60
N PHE A 79 8.03 -3.59 -12.66
CA PHE A 79 6.78 -4.30 -12.98
C PHE A 79 5.65 -3.36 -13.42
N GLY A 80 5.69 -2.08 -13.06
CA GLY A 80 4.83 -1.06 -13.66
C GLY A 80 5.08 -0.94 -15.17
N TRP A 81 6.35 -0.79 -15.56
CA TRP A 81 6.75 -0.75 -16.98
C TRP A 81 6.43 -2.07 -17.72
N ILE A 82 6.68 -3.23 -17.10
CA ILE A 82 6.31 -4.54 -17.68
C ILE A 82 4.79 -4.61 -17.90
N GLY A 83 3.99 -4.12 -16.94
CA GLY A 83 2.53 -4.11 -17.02
C GLY A 83 2.00 -3.25 -18.15
N ASP A 84 2.60 -2.08 -18.38
CA ASP A 84 2.26 -1.20 -19.51
C ASP A 84 2.55 -1.86 -20.86
N ARG A 85 3.66 -2.58 -20.97
CA ARG A 85 4.14 -3.12 -22.23
C ARG A 85 3.60 -4.52 -22.57
N TYR A 86 3.49 -5.40 -21.58
CA TYR A 86 3.18 -6.82 -21.79
C TYR A 86 1.81 -7.26 -21.24
N GLY A 87 1.11 -6.36 -20.57
CA GLY A 87 -0.22 -6.59 -20.00
C GLY A 87 -0.23 -6.61 -18.48
N ARG A 88 -1.29 -6.05 -17.91
CA ARG A 88 -1.44 -5.88 -16.46
C ARG A 88 -1.51 -7.21 -15.72
N LYS A 89 -2.31 -8.16 -16.24
CA LYS A 89 -2.45 -9.50 -15.67
C LYS A 89 -1.11 -10.24 -15.63
N LYS A 90 -0.36 -10.23 -16.73
CA LYS A 90 0.92 -10.95 -16.81
C LYS A 90 1.93 -10.37 -15.82
N ALA A 91 2.04 -9.04 -15.74
CA ALA A 91 2.92 -8.37 -14.81
C ALA A 91 2.51 -8.65 -13.36
N LEU A 92 1.22 -8.57 -13.04
CA LEU A 92 0.69 -8.86 -11.71
C LEU A 92 1.00 -10.30 -11.29
N LEU A 93 0.63 -11.29 -12.12
CA LEU A 93 0.85 -12.69 -11.77
C LEU A 93 2.33 -13.07 -11.73
N GLY A 94 3.16 -12.50 -12.64
CA GLY A 94 4.61 -12.65 -12.58
C GLY A 94 5.22 -12.09 -11.30
N SER A 95 4.71 -10.94 -10.83
CA SER A 95 5.08 -10.35 -9.54
C SER A 95 4.71 -11.26 -8.37
N VAL A 96 3.49 -11.81 -8.38
CA VAL A 96 2.98 -12.71 -7.33
C VAL A 96 3.78 -14.02 -7.29
N LEU A 97 4.08 -14.60 -8.45
CA LEU A 97 4.91 -15.81 -8.53
C LEU A 97 6.33 -15.55 -8.02
N LEU A 98 6.94 -14.43 -8.41
CA LEU A 98 8.28 -14.07 -7.98
C LEU A 98 8.35 -13.95 -6.46
N PHE A 99 7.48 -13.13 -5.84
CA PHE A 99 7.54 -12.98 -4.39
C PHE A 99 7.12 -14.26 -3.67
N GLY A 100 6.13 -14.98 -4.15
CA GLY A 100 5.66 -16.21 -3.52
C GLY A 100 6.75 -17.30 -3.46
N VAL A 101 7.44 -17.54 -4.59
CA VAL A 101 8.55 -18.52 -4.65
C VAL A 101 9.70 -18.09 -3.74
N LEU A 102 10.11 -16.82 -3.78
CA LEU A 102 11.22 -16.31 -2.97
C LEU A 102 10.87 -16.27 -1.47
N THR A 103 9.62 -16.01 -1.12
CA THR A 103 9.14 -16.12 0.26
C THR A 103 9.14 -17.56 0.73
N TRP A 104 8.70 -18.50 -0.11
CA TRP A 104 8.83 -19.93 0.22
C TRP A 104 10.30 -20.34 0.40
N MET A 105 11.21 -19.89 -0.46
CA MET A 105 12.64 -20.12 -0.30
C MET A 105 13.20 -19.54 1.01
N ALA A 106 12.66 -18.40 1.48
CA ALA A 106 13.08 -17.79 2.73
C ALA A 106 12.81 -18.67 3.95
N ALA A 107 11.85 -19.61 3.90
CA ALA A 107 11.65 -20.61 4.93
C ALA A 107 12.86 -21.54 5.14
N HIS A 108 13.71 -21.66 4.13
CA HIS A 108 14.91 -22.51 4.13
C HIS A 108 16.21 -21.71 4.33
N ALA A 109 16.12 -20.41 4.60
CA ALA A 109 17.30 -19.58 4.84
C ALA A 109 18.05 -20.05 6.10
N THR A 110 19.38 -20.08 6.01
CA THR A 110 20.27 -20.56 7.08
C THR A 110 21.07 -19.44 7.75
N ASN A 111 21.06 -18.24 7.17
CA ASN A 111 21.78 -17.07 7.69
C ASN A 111 21.15 -15.76 7.25
N LEU A 112 21.55 -14.67 7.92
CA LEU A 112 20.99 -13.32 7.65
C LEU A 112 21.26 -12.82 6.24
N THR A 113 22.43 -13.13 5.67
CA THR A 113 22.80 -12.67 4.33
C THR A 113 21.88 -13.29 3.28
N GLN A 114 21.66 -14.60 3.37
CA GLN A 114 20.72 -15.31 2.50
C GLN A 114 19.30 -14.78 2.66
N MET A 115 18.84 -14.59 3.90
CA MET A 115 17.53 -14.00 4.19
C MET A 115 17.39 -12.60 3.59
N THR A 116 18.43 -11.75 3.72
CA THR A 116 18.42 -10.38 3.17
C THR A 116 18.23 -10.38 1.68
N TRP A 117 18.97 -11.19 0.93
CA TRP A 117 18.84 -11.26 -0.52
C TRP A 117 17.49 -11.83 -0.95
N LEU A 118 17.02 -12.90 -0.30
CA LEU A 118 15.69 -13.46 -0.58
C LEU A 118 14.59 -12.42 -0.33
N ARG A 119 14.68 -11.64 0.75
CA ARG A 119 13.75 -10.56 1.06
C ARG A 119 13.82 -9.41 0.05
N PHE A 120 15.01 -9.04 -0.41
CA PHE A 120 15.17 -8.02 -1.44
C PHE A 120 14.50 -8.43 -2.75
N PHE A 121 14.79 -9.63 -3.25
CA PHE A 121 14.20 -10.12 -4.50
C PHE A 121 12.69 -10.41 -4.37
N ALA A 122 12.22 -10.91 -3.22
CA ALA A 122 10.79 -11.01 -2.93
C ALA A 122 10.13 -9.63 -2.97
N GLY A 123 10.79 -8.62 -2.39
CA GLY A 123 10.36 -7.23 -2.44
C GLY A 123 10.20 -6.68 -3.87
N LEU A 124 11.08 -7.06 -4.82
CA LEU A 124 10.89 -6.72 -6.24
C LEU A 124 9.54 -7.23 -6.77
N GLY A 125 9.17 -8.46 -6.43
CA GLY A 125 7.87 -9.02 -6.78
C GLY A 125 6.72 -8.24 -6.13
N ILE A 126 6.75 -8.06 -4.81
CA ILE A 126 5.74 -7.32 -4.03
C ILE A 126 5.53 -5.92 -4.62
N GLY A 127 6.62 -5.23 -5.01
CA GLY A 127 6.55 -3.90 -5.60
C GLY A 127 5.70 -3.80 -6.86
N GLY A 128 5.62 -4.87 -7.64
CA GLY A 128 4.81 -4.92 -8.86
C GLY A 128 3.32 -5.21 -8.63
N VAL A 129 2.93 -5.68 -7.45
CA VAL A 129 1.55 -6.10 -7.16
C VAL A 129 0.59 -4.91 -7.18
N ILE A 130 0.76 -3.94 -6.29
CA ILE A 130 -0.17 -2.83 -6.10
C ILE A 130 -0.40 -2.01 -7.38
N PRO A 131 0.64 -1.53 -8.12
CA PRO A 131 0.42 -0.71 -9.31
C PRO A 131 -0.34 -1.45 -10.41
N ASN A 132 0.00 -2.71 -10.68
CA ASN A 132 -0.70 -3.49 -11.70
C ASN A 132 -2.12 -3.89 -11.27
N MET A 133 -2.33 -4.17 -9.98
CA MET A 133 -3.64 -4.47 -9.42
C MET A 133 -4.58 -3.26 -9.47
N ILE A 134 -4.11 -2.08 -9.11
CA ILE A 134 -4.88 -0.84 -9.23
C ILE A 134 -5.19 -0.57 -10.70
N ALA A 135 -4.19 -0.67 -11.58
CA ALA A 135 -4.35 -0.39 -13.00
C ALA A 135 -5.41 -1.30 -13.64
N ILE A 136 -5.33 -2.62 -13.44
CA ILE A 136 -6.27 -3.57 -14.06
C ILE A 136 -7.71 -3.34 -13.59
N ASN A 137 -7.92 -2.98 -12.31
CA ASN A 137 -9.23 -2.68 -11.76
C ASN A 137 -9.80 -1.35 -12.29
N ILE A 138 -8.99 -0.28 -12.31
CA ILE A 138 -9.41 1.06 -12.78
C ILE A 138 -9.66 1.06 -14.29
N GLU A 139 -8.77 0.44 -15.07
CA GLU A 139 -8.87 0.36 -16.53
C GLU A 139 -10.08 -0.44 -17.00
N SER A 140 -10.59 -1.32 -16.16
CA SER A 140 -11.75 -2.18 -16.43
C SER A 140 -13.04 -1.64 -15.81
N ALA A 141 -13.00 -0.54 -15.06
CA ALA A 141 -14.14 0.00 -14.32
C ALA A 141 -14.90 1.11 -15.07
N PRO A 142 -16.24 1.21 -14.88
CA PRO A 142 -16.99 2.41 -15.24
C PRO A 142 -16.41 3.65 -14.59
N ARG A 143 -16.39 4.81 -15.28
CA ARG A 143 -15.78 6.05 -14.77
C ARG A 143 -16.23 6.41 -13.35
N ARG A 144 -17.54 6.26 -13.07
CA ARG A 144 -18.14 6.56 -11.75
C ARG A 144 -17.65 5.65 -10.62
N LEU A 145 -17.12 4.45 -10.91
CA LEU A 145 -16.74 3.43 -9.93
C LEU A 145 -15.23 3.20 -9.84
N ARG A 146 -14.42 3.83 -10.68
CA ARG A 146 -12.96 3.63 -10.75
C ARG A 146 -12.28 3.79 -9.40
N GLY A 147 -12.57 4.88 -8.68
CA GLY A 147 -12.00 5.11 -7.35
C GLY A 147 -12.41 4.05 -6.33
N THR A 148 -13.70 3.70 -6.32
CA THR A 148 -14.25 2.69 -5.38
C THR A 148 -13.65 1.31 -5.63
N LEU A 149 -13.58 0.86 -6.90
CA LEU A 149 -13.04 -0.46 -7.23
C LEU A 149 -11.52 -0.54 -6.97
N GLY A 150 -10.79 0.55 -7.24
CA GLY A 150 -9.36 0.63 -6.89
C GLY A 150 -9.12 0.56 -5.37
N LEU A 151 -9.93 1.23 -4.57
CA LEU A 151 -9.84 1.17 -3.11
C LEU A 151 -10.21 -0.20 -2.55
N ILE A 152 -11.26 -0.84 -3.08
CA ILE A 152 -11.65 -2.20 -2.66
C ILE A 152 -10.54 -3.19 -3.00
N ALA A 153 -9.93 -3.07 -4.18
CA ALA A 153 -8.86 -3.96 -4.62
C ALA A 153 -7.66 -3.96 -3.65
N THR A 154 -7.30 -2.80 -3.09
CA THR A 154 -6.16 -2.66 -2.17
C THR A 154 -6.55 -2.71 -0.69
N GLY A 155 -7.84 -2.62 -0.37
CA GLY A 155 -8.34 -2.49 1.00
C GLY A 155 -8.04 -3.69 1.91
N LEU A 156 -7.74 -4.87 1.34
CA LEU A 156 -7.39 -6.06 2.10
C LEU A 156 -5.90 -6.18 2.45
N VAL A 157 -5.04 -5.28 1.99
CA VAL A 157 -3.60 -5.30 2.35
C VAL A 157 -3.39 -5.23 3.88
N PRO A 158 -3.98 -4.29 4.63
CA PRO A 158 -3.82 -4.27 6.08
C PRO A 158 -4.46 -5.49 6.78
N VAL A 159 -5.59 -5.99 6.27
CA VAL A 159 -6.22 -7.22 6.79
C VAL A 159 -5.26 -8.40 6.62
N GLY A 160 -4.62 -8.50 5.44
CA GLY A 160 -3.58 -9.48 5.17
C GLY A 160 -2.39 -9.36 6.12
N GLY A 161 -1.98 -8.14 6.43
CA GLY A 161 -0.91 -7.86 7.40
C GLY A 161 -1.22 -8.28 8.84
N ALA A 162 -2.49 -8.46 9.20
CA ALA A 162 -2.89 -9.00 10.50
C ALA A 162 -2.73 -10.53 10.59
N LEU A 163 -2.91 -11.25 9.48
CA LEU A 163 -2.94 -12.72 9.47
C LEU A 163 -1.66 -13.36 10.01
N PRO A 164 -0.43 -12.95 9.63
CA PRO A 164 0.77 -13.57 10.15
C PRO A 164 0.92 -13.41 11.66
N GLY A 165 0.30 -12.39 12.28
CA GLY A 165 0.23 -12.24 13.74
C GLY A 165 -0.57 -13.38 14.40
N PHE A 166 -1.71 -13.75 13.84
CA PHE A 166 -2.49 -14.91 14.31
C PHE A 166 -1.78 -16.22 14.01
N VAL A 167 -1.24 -16.39 12.80
CA VAL A 167 -0.45 -17.57 12.42
C VAL A 167 0.74 -17.75 13.37
N SER A 168 1.46 -16.66 13.68
CA SER A 168 2.59 -16.69 14.59
C SER A 168 2.17 -17.08 16.01
N ALA A 169 1.08 -16.53 16.52
CA ALA A 169 0.61 -16.84 17.87
C ALA A 169 0.16 -18.30 18.04
N MET A 170 -0.43 -18.90 16.99
CA MET A 170 -1.02 -20.25 17.05
C MET A 170 -0.07 -21.35 16.61
N TRP A 171 0.72 -21.13 15.55
CA TRP A 171 1.45 -22.21 14.86
C TRP A 171 2.96 -22.13 14.99
N VAL A 172 3.56 -20.97 15.21
CA VAL A 172 5.02 -20.85 15.40
C VAL A 172 5.51 -21.62 16.63
N PRO A 173 4.79 -21.70 17.77
CA PRO A 173 5.24 -22.51 18.91
C PRO A 173 5.44 -24.00 18.60
N GLN A 174 4.70 -24.55 17.63
CA GLN A 174 4.73 -25.97 17.26
C GLN A 174 5.60 -26.24 16.03
N HIS A 175 5.64 -25.32 15.05
CA HIS A 175 6.26 -25.54 13.74
C HIS A 175 7.48 -24.64 13.48
N GLY A 176 7.82 -23.74 14.43
CA GLY A 176 8.88 -22.75 14.25
C GLY A 176 8.49 -21.62 13.28
N TRP A 177 9.37 -20.61 13.18
CA TRP A 177 9.15 -19.43 12.33
C TRP A 177 9.03 -19.72 10.81
N PRO A 178 9.60 -20.82 10.24
CA PRO A 178 9.49 -21.10 8.80
C PRO A 178 8.04 -21.23 8.31
N ILE A 179 7.08 -21.61 9.19
CA ILE A 179 5.66 -21.73 8.84
C ILE A 179 5.08 -20.43 8.29
N LEU A 180 5.58 -19.28 8.77
CA LEU A 180 5.16 -17.96 8.28
C LEU A 180 5.48 -17.80 6.79
N PHE A 181 6.64 -18.26 6.38
CA PHE A 181 7.11 -18.19 5.00
C PHE A 181 6.55 -19.30 4.11
N TYR A 182 6.27 -20.49 4.67
CA TYR A 182 5.55 -21.52 3.92
C TYR A 182 4.16 -21.06 3.52
N ILE A 183 3.39 -20.50 4.45
CA ILE A 183 2.05 -19.98 4.15
C ILE A 183 2.14 -18.77 3.22
N GLY A 184 3.02 -17.80 3.54
CA GLY A 184 3.22 -16.58 2.76
C GLY A 184 3.79 -16.81 1.37
N GLY A 185 4.41 -17.95 1.11
CA GLY A 185 4.96 -18.31 -0.21
C GLY A 185 4.04 -19.22 -1.01
N ILE A 186 3.59 -20.34 -0.44
CA ILE A 186 2.81 -21.34 -1.16
C ILE A 186 1.45 -20.80 -1.57
N ALA A 187 0.73 -20.11 -0.68
CA ALA A 187 -0.61 -19.61 -0.98
C ALA A 187 -0.63 -18.60 -2.13
N PRO A 188 0.25 -17.57 -2.19
CA PRO A 188 0.32 -16.69 -3.36
C PRO A 188 0.64 -17.42 -4.67
N VAL A 189 1.54 -18.40 -4.65
CA VAL A 189 1.85 -19.20 -5.84
C VAL A 189 0.61 -19.94 -6.32
N VAL A 190 -0.13 -20.59 -5.43
CA VAL A 190 -1.40 -21.27 -5.77
C VAL A 190 -2.41 -20.25 -6.33
N ILE A 191 -2.57 -19.09 -5.67
CA ILE A 191 -3.46 -18.02 -6.14
C ILE A 191 -3.05 -17.54 -7.53
N ALA A 192 -1.76 -17.33 -7.79
CA ALA A 192 -1.27 -16.88 -9.10
C ALA A 192 -1.54 -17.92 -10.19
N VAL A 193 -1.34 -19.21 -9.92
CA VAL A 193 -1.63 -20.30 -10.84
C VAL A 193 -3.14 -20.36 -11.14
N LEU A 194 -3.98 -20.28 -10.12
CA LEU A 194 -5.43 -20.28 -10.32
C LEU A 194 -5.89 -19.01 -11.05
N ALA A 195 -5.40 -17.84 -10.66
CA ALA A 195 -5.71 -16.58 -11.31
C ALA A 195 -5.23 -16.53 -12.78
N PHE A 196 -4.18 -17.27 -13.14
CA PHE A 196 -3.75 -17.37 -14.53
C PHE A 196 -4.86 -17.89 -15.44
N PHE A 197 -5.66 -18.86 -14.99
CA PHE A 197 -6.76 -19.44 -15.78
C PHE A 197 -8.03 -18.60 -15.71
N TRP A 198 -8.34 -17.98 -14.57
CA TRP A 198 -9.65 -17.37 -14.34
C TRP A 198 -9.65 -15.85 -14.27
N MET A 199 -8.53 -15.19 -13.93
CA MET A 199 -8.49 -13.72 -13.89
C MET A 199 -8.48 -13.14 -15.31
N PRO A 200 -9.35 -12.18 -15.64
CA PRO A 200 -9.32 -11.52 -16.94
C PRO A 200 -8.16 -10.53 -17.06
N GLU A 201 -7.79 -10.19 -18.31
CA GLU A 201 -6.82 -9.12 -18.61
C GLU A 201 -7.52 -7.74 -18.59
N SER A 202 -6.75 -6.65 -18.50
CA SER A 202 -7.25 -5.28 -18.61
C SER A 202 -7.94 -5.04 -19.95
N ILE A 203 -9.13 -4.43 -19.87
CA ILE A 203 -9.90 -4.08 -21.07
C ILE A 203 -9.14 -3.07 -21.93
N LYS A 204 -8.50 -2.08 -21.30
CA LYS A 204 -7.67 -1.09 -22.00
C LYS A 204 -6.51 -1.76 -22.74
N TYR A 205 -5.80 -2.66 -22.08
CA TYR A 205 -4.70 -3.40 -22.72
C TYR A 205 -5.17 -4.23 -23.90
N MET A 206 -6.30 -4.95 -23.77
CA MET A 206 -6.89 -5.74 -24.87
C MET A 206 -7.32 -4.88 -26.06
N THR A 207 -7.74 -3.66 -25.81
CA THR A 207 -8.16 -2.71 -26.85
C THR A 207 -6.97 -2.18 -27.68
N LEU A 208 -5.82 -2.02 -27.06
CA LEU A 208 -4.61 -1.50 -27.69
C LEU A 208 -3.84 -2.58 -28.48
N HIS A 209 -4.16 -3.87 -28.29
CA HIS A 209 -3.43 -4.97 -28.92
C HIS A 209 -4.35 -5.83 -29.81
N GLU A 210 -4.16 -5.79 -31.12
CA GLU A 210 -4.98 -6.54 -32.09
C GLU A 210 -4.98 -8.05 -31.84
N SER A 211 -3.89 -8.62 -31.35
CA SER A 211 -3.80 -10.04 -30.97
C SER A 211 -4.80 -10.46 -29.89
N GLN A 212 -5.28 -9.50 -29.09
CA GLN A 212 -6.26 -9.72 -28.01
C GLN A 212 -7.72 -9.47 -28.45
N ARG A 213 -7.94 -9.06 -29.70
CA ARG A 213 -9.28 -8.73 -30.24
C ARG A 213 -10.33 -9.85 -30.05
N PRO A 214 -10.00 -11.15 -30.27
CA PRO A 214 -10.99 -12.22 -30.03
C PRO A 214 -11.44 -12.32 -28.58
N GLN A 215 -10.52 -12.06 -27.63
CA GLN A 215 -10.83 -12.08 -26.20
C GLN A 215 -11.64 -10.84 -25.81
N LEU A 216 -11.31 -9.67 -26.35
CA LEU A 216 -12.07 -8.43 -26.16
C LEU A 216 -13.50 -8.59 -26.66
N LEU A 217 -13.72 -9.18 -27.85
CA LEU A 217 -15.06 -9.43 -28.41
C LEU A 217 -15.89 -10.37 -27.53
N LYS A 218 -15.29 -11.45 -27.01
CA LYS A 218 -15.94 -12.35 -26.06
C LYS A 218 -16.37 -11.61 -24.79
N LEU A 219 -15.49 -10.74 -24.30
CA LEU A 219 -15.74 -9.96 -23.09
C LEU A 219 -16.84 -8.91 -23.32
N VAL A 220 -16.81 -8.16 -24.43
CA VAL A 220 -17.85 -7.17 -24.78
C VAL A 220 -19.21 -7.85 -24.90
N ARG A 221 -19.31 -9.01 -25.56
CA ARG A 221 -20.55 -9.78 -25.63
C ARG A 221 -21.05 -10.25 -24.26
N ARG A 222 -20.15 -10.58 -23.35
CA ARG A 222 -20.49 -10.96 -21.96
C ARG A 222 -20.94 -9.77 -21.12
N LEU A 223 -20.32 -8.62 -21.34
CA LEU A 223 -20.62 -7.39 -20.61
C LEU A 223 -21.92 -6.74 -21.12
N SER A 224 -22.16 -6.76 -22.43
CA SER A 224 -23.31 -6.13 -23.09
C SER A 224 -24.00 -7.11 -24.06
N PRO A 225 -24.78 -8.08 -23.57
CA PRO A 225 -25.40 -9.08 -24.41
C PRO A 225 -26.34 -8.50 -25.49
N GLY A 226 -26.88 -7.29 -25.27
CA GLY A 226 -27.78 -6.60 -26.20
C GLY A 226 -27.12 -5.57 -27.12
N TYR A 227 -25.79 -5.38 -27.01
CA TYR A 227 -25.11 -4.39 -27.85
C TYR A 227 -24.73 -5.02 -29.19
N PRO A 228 -25.29 -4.53 -30.33
CA PRO A 228 -24.90 -5.00 -31.64
C PRO A 228 -23.48 -4.53 -31.96
N VAL A 229 -22.50 -5.42 -31.85
CA VAL A 229 -21.14 -5.14 -32.27
C VAL A 229 -21.10 -5.23 -33.82
N PRO A 230 -20.90 -4.09 -34.52
CA PRO A 230 -20.82 -4.10 -35.98
C PRO A 230 -19.67 -4.98 -36.47
N GLU A 231 -19.85 -5.69 -37.58
CA GLU A 231 -18.77 -6.41 -38.25
C GLU A 231 -17.67 -5.40 -38.64
N GLY A 232 -16.43 -5.69 -38.23
CA GLY A 232 -15.30 -4.75 -38.46
C GLY A 232 -15.15 -3.59 -37.45
N ALA A 233 -16.00 -3.50 -36.41
CA ALA A 233 -15.89 -2.46 -35.40
C ALA A 233 -14.48 -2.34 -34.83
N ARG A 234 -13.92 -1.13 -34.81
CA ARG A 234 -12.66 -0.81 -34.18
C ARG A 234 -12.95 -0.28 -32.78
N PHE A 235 -12.51 -1.01 -31.77
CA PHE A 235 -12.59 -0.53 -30.38
C PHE A 235 -11.49 0.48 -30.13
N VAL A 236 -11.84 1.60 -29.49
CA VAL A 236 -10.88 2.68 -29.16
C VAL A 236 -11.03 3.00 -27.69
N VAL A 237 -9.92 3.19 -27.04
CA VAL A 237 -9.90 3.87 -25.74
C VAL A 237 -9.93 5.36 -26.03
N GLU A 238 -11.01 6.05 -25.66
CA GLU A 238 -10.96 7.51 -25.61
C GLU A 238 -9.92 7.88 -24.56
N ASP A 239 -8.74 8.27 -25.02
CA ASP A 239 -7.75 8.81 -24.12
C ASP A 239 -8.35 10.06 -23.46
N GLU A 240 -8.45 10.00 -22.14
CA GLU A 240 -8.53 11.23 -21.36
C GLU A 240 -7.40 12.12 -21.89
N LYS A 241 -7.73 13.33 -22.33
CA LYS A 241 -6.81 14.32 -22.89
C LYS A 241 -5.40 14.08 -22.31
N GLN A 242 -4.46 13.69 -23.15
CA GLN A 242 -3.07 13.55 -22.73
C GLN A 242 -2.65 14.89 -22.16
N PHE A 243 -2.59 14.98 -20.84
CA PHE A 243 -2.08 16.19 -20.22
C PHE A 243 -0.59 16.27 -20.51
N PRO A 244 -0.09 17.40 -21.04
CA PRO A 244 1.24 17.49 -21.67
C PRO A 244 2.41 17.30 -20.71
N SER A 245 2.24 16.93 -19.44
CA SER A 245 3.41 16.91 -18.58
C SER A 245 3.39 15.91 -17.43
N SER A 246 4.06 14.80 -17.65
CA SER A 246 4.71 14.02 -16.59
C SER A 246 5.90 14.77 -15.94
N ASN A 247 6.15 16.03 -16.28
CA ASN A 247 7.29 16.79 -15.76
C ASN A 247 7.02 17.25 -14.31
N PRO A 248 7.79 16.77 -13.32
CA PRO A 248 7.58 17.10 -11.92
C PRO A 248 7.72 18.60 -11.60
N LYS A 249 8.33 19.40 -12.47
CA LYS A 249 8.46 20.85 -12.27
C LYS A 249 7.10 21.57 -12.15
N TYR A 250 6.03 21.01 -12.73
CA TYR A 250 4.69 21.59 -12.60
C TYR A 250 4.08 21.40 -11.21
N LEU A 251 4.57 20.43 -10.42
CA LEU A 251 4.15 20.23 -9.03
C LEU A 251 4.60 21.35 -8.09
N PHE A 252 5.47 22.24 -8.54
CA PHE A 252 6.00 23.35 -7.74
C PHE A 252 5.43 24.72 -8.20
N ARG A 253 4.47 24.73 -9.13
CA ARG A 253 3.82 25.96 -9.62
C ARG A 253 2.54 26.28 -8.85
N ASP A 254 1.95 27.45 -9.09
CA ASP A 254 0.64 27.87 -8.61
C ASP A 254 0.46 27.80 -7.07
N GLY A 255 1.50 28.21 -6.34
CA GLY A 255 1.51 28.18 -4.87
C GLY A 255 1.74 26.81 -4.25
N LEU A 256 2.16 25.79 -5.04
CA LEU A 256 2.46 24.45 -4.56
C LEU A 256 3.92 24.25 -4.18
N ALA A 257 4.80 25.24 -4.42
CA ALA A 257 6.25 25.12 -4.24
C ALA A 257 6.69 24.63 -2.85
N LEU A 258 5.99 25.08 -1.80
CA LEU A 258 6.24 24.63 -0.41
C LEU A 258 5.34 23.45 -0.02
N ILE A 259 4.12 23.37 -0.54
CA ILE A 259 3.16 22.34 -0.16
C ILE A 259 3.62 20.97 -0.66
N THR A 260 4.13 20.88 -1.89
CA THR A 260 4.59 19.61 -2.49
C THR A 260 5.70 18.93 -1.67
N PRO A 261 6.83 19.58 -1.33
CA PRO A 261 7.86 18.93 -0.53
C PRO A 261 7.39 18.63 0.90
N LEU A 262 6.52 19.44 1.48
CA LEU A 262 5.93 19.16 2.79
C LEU A 262 5.01 17.94 2.75
N LEU A 263 4.23 17.73 1.68
CA LEU A 263 3.44 16.52 1.48
C LEU A 263 4.33 15.28 1.37
N TRP A 264 5.42 15.37 0.60
CA TRP A 264 6.38 14.28 0.48
C TRP A 264 7.04 13.94 1.82
N LEU A 265 7.43 14.97 2.58
CA LEU A 265 7.97 14.80 3.93
C LEU A 265 6.94 14.19 4.89
N LEU A 266 5.70 14.65 4.85
CA LEU A 266 4.61 14.13 5.68
C LEU A 266 4.39 12.64 5.44
N PHE A 267 4.38 12.24 4.17
CA PHE A 267 4.25 10.86 3.75
C PHE A 267 5.42 10.00 4.24
N ALA A 268 6.66 10.50 4.06
CA ALA A 268 7.87 9.82 4.50
C ALA A 268 7.92 9.66 6.03
N LEU A 269 7.55 10.69 6.79
CA LEU A 269 7.50 10.63 8.25
C LEU A 269 6.49 9.60 8.74
N ASN A 270 5.29 9.56 8.16
CA ASN A 270 4.27 8.58 8.55
C ASN A 270 4.72 7.15 8.23
N LEU A 271 5.25 6.91 7.02
CA LEU A 271 5.76 5.58 6.65
C LEU A 271 6.97 5.16 7.49
N MET A 272 7.84 6.09 7.86
CA MET A 272 8.98 5.82 8.75
C MET A 272 8.51 5.30 10.11
N GLY A 273 7.56 5.98 10.74
CA GLY A 273 6.97 5.55 12.01
C GLY A 273 6.19 4.24 11.89
N TYR A 274 5.38 4.08 10.85
CA TYR A 274 4.62 2.86 10.60
C TYR A 274 5.52 1.63 10.43
N PHE A 275 6.52 1.71 9.55
CA PHE A 275 7.42 0.58 9.29
C PHE A 275 8.39 0.32 10.43
N PHE A 276 8.74 1.33 11.25
CA PHE A 276 9.40 1.10 12.52
C PHE A 276 8.53 0.22 13.43
N LEU A 277 7.29 0.62 13.69
CA LEU A 277 6.36 -0.13 14.55
C LEU A 277 6.12 -1.54 14.02
N LEU A 278 5.84 -1.68 12.73
CA LEU A 278 5.60 -2.98 12.10
C LEU A 278 6.81 -3.91 12.24
N SER A 279 8.02 -3.40 12.00
CA SER A 279 9.25 -4.20 11.95
C SER A 279 9.77 -4.57 13.33
N TRP A 280 9.72 -3.63 14.28
CA TRP A 280 10.43 -3.80 15.55
C TRP A 280 9.56 -4.20 16.73
N THR A 281 8.25 -3.92 16.70
CA THR A 281 7.36 -4.23 17.85
C THR A 281 7.47 -5.68 18.31
N PRO A 282 7.48 -6.73 17.46
CA PRO A 282 7.61 -8.11 17.95
C PRO A 282 8.93 -8.36 18.68
N THR A 283 10.03 -7.88 18.11
CA THR A 283 11.38 -8.03 18.67
C THR A 283 11.54 -7.28 20.00
N LEU A 284 11.01 -6.06 20.08
CA LEU A 284 11.09 -5.22 21.28
C LEU A 284 10.24 -5.78 22.43
N LEU A 285 9.02 -6.22 22.14
CA LEU A 285 8.15 -6.82 23.16
C LEU A 285 8.69 -8.16 23.66
N THR A 286 9.28 -8.97 22.77
CA THR A 286 9.96 -10.20 23.18
C THR A 286 11.21 -9.90 24.01
N ALA A 287 11.96 -8.85 23.68
CA ALA A 287 13.08 -8.37 24.47
C ALA A 287 12.67 -7.87 25.88
N ALA A 288 11.46 -7.30 25.98
CA ALA A 288 10.82 -6.94 27.24
C ALA A 288 10.25 -8.14 28.01
N LYS A 289 10.60 -9.38 27.62
CA LYS A 289 10.18 -10.64 28.23
C LYS A 289 8.67 -10.95 28.14
N LEU A 290 7.95 -10.32 27.20
CA LEU A 290 6.57 -10.72 26.94
C LEU A 290 6.51 -12.05 26.15
N PRO A 291 5.43 -12.84 26.34
CA PRO A 291 5.23 -14.04 25.55
C PRO A 291 5.23 -13.77 24.06
N PRO A 292 5.92 -14.58 23.22
CA PRO A 292 5.97 -14.39 21.77
C PRO A 292 4.59 -14.30 21.11
N ALA A 293 3.62 -15.07 21.60
CA ALA A 293 2.24 -14.99 21.14
C ALA A 293 1.60 -13.61 21.38
N THR A 294 1.91 -12.96 22.51
CA THR A 294 1.41 -11.58 22.78
C THR A 294 2.06 -10.58 21.86
N ALA A 295 3.38 -10.70 21.63
CA ALA A 295 4.11 -9.86 20.70
C ALA A 295 3.57 -10.02 19.25
N ALA A 296 3.22 -11.22 18.85
CA ALA A 296 2.63 -11.49 17.55
C ALA A 296 1.21 -10.90 17.41
N LEU A 297 0.35 -11.05 18.41
CA LEU A 297 -0.99 -10.48 18.44
C LEU A 297 -0.97 -8.94 18.42
N SER A 298 0.09 -8.31 18.96
CA SER A 298 0.24 -6.86 18.90
C SER A 298 0.28 -6.34 17.47
N ILE A 299 0.95 -7.04 16.55
CA ILE A 299 0.96 -6.71 15.12
C ILE A 299 -0.42 -6.94 14.49
N ALA A 300 -1.09 -8.06 14.82
CA ALA A 300 -2.44 -8.29 14.32
C ALA A 300 -3.40 -7.15 14.70
N LEU A 301 -3.37 -6.73 15.97
CA LEU A 301 -4.24 -5.66 16.46
C LEU A 301 -3.84 -4.29 15.88
N LEU A 302 -2.56 -4.01 15.67
CA LEU A 302 -2.09 -2.81 14.98
C LEU A 302 -2.67 -2.74 13.55
N GLN A 303 -2.66 -3.83 12.81
CA GLN A 303 -3.16 -3.89 11.45
C GLN A 303 -4.70 -3.81 11.38
N ILE A 304 -5.40 -4.48 12.30
CA ILE A 304 -6.87 -4.41 12.41
C ILE A 304 -7.28 -2.98 12.80
N GLY A 305 -6.62 -2.40 13.81
CA GLY A 305 -6.84 -1.00 14.20
C GLY A 305 -6.65 -0.06 13.02
N GLY A 306 -5.61 -0.28 12.23
CA GLY A 306 -5.34 0.47 11.02
C GLY A 306 -6.42 0.36 9.96
N THR A 307 -6.96 -0.83 9.74
CA THR A 307 -8.09 -1.05 8.83
C THR A 307 -9.31 -0.25 9.29
N VAL A 308 -9.65 -0.34 10.57
CA VAL A 308 -10.79 0.40 11.16
C VAL A 308 -10.54 1.91 11.07
N GLY A 309 -9.34 2.38 11.42
CA GLY A 309 -8.96 3.80 11.36
C GLY A 309 -9.08 4.38 9.95
N SER A 310 -8.63 3.62 8.94
CA SER A 310 -8.76 4.02 7.53
C SER A 310 -10.23 4.16 7.11
N LEU A 311 -11.09 3.23 7.50
CA LEU A 311 -12.52 3.26 7.16
C LEU A 311 -13.26 4.41 7.86
N VAL A 312 -12.96 4.64 9.13
CA VAL A 312 -13.59 5.71 9.93
C VAL A 312 -13.16 7.08 9.40
N LEU A 313 -11.87 7.24 9.09
CA LEU A 313 -11.32 8.53 8.66
C LEU A 313 -11.87 8.99 7.31
N ILE A 314 -12.22 8.10 6.39
CA ILE A 314 -12.79 8.46 5.09
C ILE A 314 -13.97 9.43 5.24
N ARG A 315 -14.88 9.18 6.22
CA ARG A 315 -16.04 10.06 6.47
C ARG A 315 -15.68 11.43 7.04
N TRP A 316 -14.58 11.52 7.81
CA TRP A 316 -14.13 12.77 8.41
C TRP A 316 -13.29 13.61 7.46
N LEU A 317 -12.60 12.97 6.50
CA LEU A 317 -11.79 13.65 5.49
C LEU A 317 -12.61 14.56 4.57
N ASP A 318 -13.83 14.14 4.21
CA ASP A 318 -14.70 14.96 3.36
C ASP A 318 -15.00 16.33 3.99
N ARG A 319 -15.02 16.42 5.33
CA ARG A 319 -15.35 17.65 6.04
C ARG A 319 -14.13 18.39 6.59
N TYR A 320 -13.12 17.68 7.10
CA TYR A 320 -12.05 18.28 7.90
C TYR A 320 -10.65 18.12 7.27
N GLN A 321 -10.49 17.35 6.20
CA GLN A 321 -9.23 17.15 5.47
C GLN A 321 -7.98 17.09 6.38
N PHE A 322 -7.03 18.03 6.20
CA PHE A 322 -5.78 18.08 6.97
C PHE A 322 -5.97 18.28 8.49
N ALA A 323 -7.07 18.91 8.93
CA ALA A 323 -7.33 19.07 10.36
C ALA A 323 -7.58 17.71 11.04
N ALA A 324 -8.35 16.81 10.41
CA ALA A 324 -8.57 15.46 10.93
C ALA A 324 -7.26 14.65 11.00
N ILE A 325 -6.40 14.78 9.98
CA ILE A 325 -5.09 14.13 9.95
C ILE A 325 -4.19 14.67 11.08
N SER A 326 -4.19 15.99 11.30
CA SER A 326 -3.41 16.60 12.40
C SER A 326 -3.83 16.09 13.76
N VAL A 327 -5.12 15.93 14.01
CA VAL A 327 -5.63 15.35 15.27
C VAL A 327 -5.13 13.93 15.46
N LEU A 328 -5.16 13.10 14.42
CA LEU A 328 -4.64 11.73 14.51
C LEU A 328 -3.14 11.68 14.77
N PHE A 329 -2.35 12.57 14.17
CA PHE A 329 -0.93 12.70 14.49
C PHE A 329 -0.71 13.05 15.95
N LEU A 330 -1.47 14.02 16.49
CA LEU A 330 -1.37 14.43 17.90
C LEU A 330 -1.76 13.29 18.86
N VAL A 331 -2.74 12.45 18.49
CA VAL A 331 -3.13 11.27 19.29
C VAL A 331 -2.06 10.16 19.14
N ALA A 332 -1.48 9.97 17.95
CA ALA A 332 -0.45 8.96 17.72
C ALA A 332 0.79 9.19 18.59
N VAL A 333 1.21 10.43 18.82
CA VAL A 333 2.40 10.77 19.62
C VAL A 333 2.38 10.14 21.02
N PRO A 334 1.40 10.43 21.90
CA PRO A 334 1.37 9.84 23.24
C PRO A 334 1.11 8.33 23.21
N VAL A 335 0.26 7.84 22.28
CA VAL A 335 -0.05 6.41 22.19
C VAL A 335 1.17 5.60 21.79
N VAL A 336 1.90 6.00 20.75
CA VAL A 336 3.13 5.31 20.31
C VAL A 336 4.23 5.47 21.33
N GLY A 337 4.42 6.67 21.86
CA GLY A 337 5.45 6.95 22.89
C GLY A 337 5.25 6.12 24.16
N ALA A 338 4.00 5.87 24.57
CA ALA A 338 3.69 5.09 25.76
C ALA A 338 3.78 3.57 25.58
N LEU A 339 3.81 3.04 24.34
CA LEU A 339 3.81 1.60 24.07
C LEU A 339 4.92 0.85 24.83
N GLY A 340 6.09 1.45 25.00
CA GLY A 340 7.20 0.84 25.71
C GLY A 340 6.93 0.65 27.21
N TRP A 341 6.30 1.62 27.87
CA TRP A 341 5.89 1.51 29.28
C TRP A 341 4.70 0.57 29.45
N ILE A 342 3.72 0.67 28.55
CA ILE A 342 2.55 -0.21 28.54
C ILE A 342 3.00 -1.67 28.36
N GLY A 343 3.97 -1.93 27.46
CA GLY A 343 4.48 -3.27 27.20
C GLY A 343 5.19 -3.90 28.41
N VAL A 344 5.86 -3.10 29.24
CA VAL A 344 6.62 -3.60 30.40
C VAL A 344 5.77 -3.64 31.68
N GLY A 345 4.84 -2.69 31.86
CA GLY A 345 4.15 -2.47 33.14
C GLY A 345 2.66 -2.77 33.14
N SER A 346 2.03 -3.11 32.01
CA SER A 346 0.59 -3.24 31.93
C SER A 346 0.10 -4.67 31.61
N THR A 347 -1.20 -4.89 31.72
CA THR A 347 -1.83 -6.15 31.35
C THR A 347 -1.78 -6.38 29.82
N LYS A 348 -1.86 -7.63 29.41
CA LYS A 348 -1.95 -8.01 27.97
C LYS A 348 -3.06 -7.27 27.24
N ALA A 349 -4.23 -7.12 27.88
CA ALA A 349 -5.39 -6.44 27.28
C ALA A 349 -5.09 -4.97 26.97
N VAL A 350 -4.46 -4.24 27.91
CA VAL A 350 -4.10 -2.82 27.73
C VAL A 350 -3.07 -2.65 26.62
N LEU A 351 -2.06 -3.54 26.55
CA LEU A 351 -1.08 -3.51 25.48
C LEU A 351 -1.73 -3.72 24.10
N LEU A 352 -2.57 -4.72 23.98
CA LEU A 352 -3.26 -5.03 22.73
C LEU A 352 -4.20 -3.89 22.30
N ALA A 353 -4.92 -3.29 23.25
CA ALA A 353 -5.74 -2.10 22.99
C ALA A 353 -4.90 -0.90 22.54
N ALA A 354 -3.75 -0.66 23.17
CA ALA A 354 -2.82 0.41 22.77
C ALA A 354 -2.25 0.18 21.36
N CYS A 355 -1.90 -1.06 21.00
CA CYS A 355 -1.48 -1.40 19.63
C CYS A 355 -2.60 -1.19 18.62
N PHE A 356 -3.85 -1.54 18.96
CA PHE A 356 -5.01 -1.26 18.12
C PHE A 356 -5.18 0.25 17.87
N VAL A 357 -5.10 1.07 18.93
CA VAL A 357 -5.23 2.54 18.82
C VAL A 357 -4.05 3.14 18.05
N ALA A 358 -2.82 2.63 18.26
CA ALA A 358 -1.66 3.05 17.47
C ALA A 358 -1.86 2.76 15.98
N GLY A 359 -2.33 1.56 15.64
CA GLY A 359 -2.66 1.18 14.26
C GLY A 359 -3.77 2.05 13.68
N PHE A 360 -4.85 2.29 14.44
CA PHE A 360 -5.96 3.17 14.06
C PHE A 360 -5.45 4.55 13.65
N CYS A 361 -4.58 5.16 14.45
CA CYS A 361 -4.00 6.46 14.14
C CYS A 361 -3.08 6.38 12.92
N VAL A 362 -2.10 5.50 12.94
CA VAL A 362 -0.98 5.51 11.97
C VAL A 362 -1.44 5.14 10.55
N LEU A 363 -2.24 4.10 10.37
CA LEU A 363 -2.78 3.72 9.06
C LEU A 363 -3.98 4.59 8.66
N GLY A 364 -4.74 5.12 9.63
CA GLY A 364 -5.72 6.18 9.39
C GLY A 364 -5.06 7.42 8.79
N ILE A 365 -3.96 7.90 9.40
CA ILE A 365 -3.13 8.99 8.86
C ILE A 365 -2.70 8.68 7.43
N GLN A 366 -2.20 7.46 7.17
CA GLN A 366 -1.75 7.05 5.83
C GLN A 366 -2.86 7.19 4.80
N SER A 367 -4.05 6.69 5.11
CA SER A 367 -5.22 6.80 4.23
C SER A 367 -5.65 8.26 4.04
N GLY A 368 -5.56 9.06 5.12
CA GLY A 368 -5.84 10.48 5.10
C GLY A 368 -4.92 11.26 4.18
N ILE A 369 -3.62 11.02 4.28
CA ILE A 369 -2.61 11.69 3.43
C ILE A 369 -2.83 11.32 1.97
N ASN A 370 -3.09 10.05 1.64
CA ASN A 370 -3.36 9.60 0.28
C ASN A 370 -4.54 10.38 -0.37
N VAL A 371 -5.61 10.59 0.39
CA VAL A 371 -6.79 11.31 -0.11
C VAL A 371 -6.54 12.81 -0.14
N ALA A 372 -6.17 13.41 0.99
CA ALA A 372 -5.99 14.85 1.12
C ALA A 372 -4.84 15.37 0.24
N GLY A 373 -3.73 14.62 0.13
CA GLY A 373 -2.62 14.93 -0.76
C GLY A 373 -3.05 14.99 -2.22
N SER A 374 -3.85 14.02 -2.66
CA SER A 374 -4.38 14.01 -4.02
C SER A 374 -5.29 15.21 -4.32
N LEU A 375 -6.04 15.72 -3.33
CA LEU A 375 -6.96 16.84 -3.50
C LEU A 375 -6.25 18.20 -3.57
N VAL A 376 -5.04 18.33 -3.05
CA VAL A 376 -4.22 19.55 -3.13
C VAL A 376 -3.82 19.86 -4.57
N TYR A 377 -3.57 18.83 -5.38
CA TYR A 377 -3.18 18.98 -6.77
C TYR A 377 -4.37 19.23 -7.69
N PRO A 378 -4.23 20.11 -8.70
CA PRO A 378 -5.21 20.22 -9.78
C PRO A 378 -5.42 18.85 -10.44
N THR A 379 -6.61 18.62 -10.98
CA THR A 379 -6.99 17.32 -11.59
C THR A 379 -5.95 16.84 -12.62
N SER A 380 -5.37 17.77 -13.38
CA SER A 380 -4.34 17.49 -14.40
C SER A 380 -3.00 16.97 -13.83
N LEU A 381 -2.66 17.35 -12.59
CA LEU A 381 -1.39 17.03 -11.94
C LEU A 381 -1.54 15.96 -10.84
N ARG A 382 -2.79 15.60 -10.51
CA ARG A 382 -3.11 14.72 -9.36
C ARG A 382 -2.39 13.38 -9.42
N ALA A 383 -2.44 12.70 -10.56
CA ALA A 383 -1.79 11.39 -10.72
C ALA A 383 -0.26 11.49 -10.60
N ASN A 384 0.33 12.55 -11.19
CA ASN A 384 1.77 12.80 -11.11
C ASN A 384 2.18 13.15 -9.66
N GLY A 385 1.42 14.04 -8.99
CA GLY A 385 1.66 14.43 -7.60
C GLY A 385 1.60 13.25 -6.64
N SER A 386 0.53 12.45 -6.70
CA SER A 386 0.38 11.25 -5.85
C SER A 386 1.45 10.19 -6.14
N GLY A 387 1.87 10.05 -7.40
CA GLY A 387 2.96 9.14 -7.76
C GLY A 387 4.30 9.53 -7.12
N TRP A 388 4.66 10.81 -7.17
CA TRP A 388 5.86 11.33 -6.52
C TRP A 388 5.78 11.27 -5.00
N GLU A 389 4.62 11.61 -4.42
CA GLU A 389 4.36 11.52 -2.97
C GLU A 389 4.58 10.10 -2.47
N LEU A 390 4.02 9.10 -3.16
CA LEU A 390 4.20 7.69 -2.83
C LEU A 390 5.66 7.24 -3.03
N GLY A 391 6.32 7.65 -4.11
CA GLY A 391 7.71 7.30 -4.41
C GLY A 391 8.68 7.82 -3.36
N VAL A 392 8.62 9.12 -3.03
CA VAL A 392 9.47 9.74 -2.00
C VAL A 392 9.12 9.21 -0.61
N GLY A 393 7.83 9.02 -0.32
CA GLY A 393 7.38 8.45 0.95
C GLY A 393 7.98 7.07 1.25
N ARG A 394 8.21 6.24 0.23
CA ARG A 394 8.87 4.93 0.40
C ARG A 394 10.28 5.00 0.99
N VAL A 395 10.99 6.10 0.82
CA VAL A 395 12.28 6.33 1.48
C VAL A 395 12.09 6.29 3.01
N GLY A 396 11.01 6.89 3.51
CA GLY A 396 10.66 6.81 4.94
C GLY A 396 10.45 5.35 5.41
N SER A 397 9.80 4.53 4.59
CA SER A 397 9.59 3.12 4.94
C SER A 397 10.90 2.33 5.11
N ILE A 398 11.92 2.66 4.33
CA ILE A 398 13.25 2.03 4.40
C ILE A 398 14.02 2.55 5.63
N ILE A 399 13.95 3.86 5.88
CA ILE A 399 14.66 4.50 7.00
C ILE A 399 14.13 3.99 8.35
N GLY A 400 12.83 3.76 8.50
CA GLY A 400 12.21 3.32 9.76
C GLY A 400 12.87 2.08 10.38
N PRO A 401 12.92 0.93 9.70
CA PRO A 401 13.59 -0.27 10.18
C PRO A 401 15.10 -0.08 10.43
N LEU A 402 15.79 0.70 9.58
CA LEU A 402 17.23 0.96 9.74
C LEU A 402 17.53 1.79 10.99
N LEU A 403 16.74 2.84 11.25
CA LEU A 403 16.87 3.62 12.50
C LEU A 403 16.60 2.76 13.73
N GLY A 404 15.61 1.86 13.65
CA GLY A 404 15.37 0.91 14.73
C GLY A 404 16.59 0.05 15.03
N ALA A 405 17.31 -0.41 14.01
CA ALA A 405 18.53 -1.19 14.19
C ALA A 405 19.66 -0.38 14.87
N LEU A 406 19.81 0.88 14.48
CA LEU A 406 20.84 1.76 15.07
C LEU A 406 20.60 2.02 16.57
N PHE A 407 19.34 2.10 16.98
CA PHE A 407 18.98 2.46 18.35
C PHE A 407 18.47 1.27 19.19
N VAL A 408 18.51 0.05 18.66
CA VAL A 408 17.94 -1.16 19.31
C VAL A 408 18.61 -1.51 20.66
N SER A 409 19.79 -0.95 20.94
CA SER A 409 20.50 -1.09 22.24
C SER A 409 19.87 -0.24 23.35
N LEU A 410 19.07 0.77 23.01
CA LEU A 410 18.37 1.58 23.99
C LEU A 410 17.30 0.78 24.74
N PRO A 411 16.92 1.18 25.97
CA PRO A 411 15.77 0.63 26.67
C PRO A 411 14.50 0.72 25.82
N VAL A 412 13.67 -0.31 25.87
CA VAL A 412 12.45 -0.42 25.05
C VAL A 412 11.55 0.82 25.18
N GLN A 413 11.43 1.38 26.39
CA GLN A 413 10.65 2.59 26.66
C GLN A 413 11.18 3.80 25.88
N GLN A 414 12.50 4.00 25.88
CA GLN A 414 13.12 5.11 25.16
C GLN A 414 12.98 4.95 23.66
N LEU A 415 13.10 3.73 23.17
CA LEU A 415 12.98 3.45 21.73
C LEU A 415 11.59 3.79 21.20
N TYR A 416 10.52 3.41 21.91
CA TYR A 416 9.16 3.80 21.54
C TYR A 416 8.94 5.32 21.67
N MET A 417 9.51 5.97 22.68
CA MET A 417 9.46 7.42 22.82
C MET A 417 10.12 8.12 21.62
N TRP A 418 11.30 7.68 21.20
CA TRP A 418 11.95 8.21 19.99
C TRP A 418 11.16 7.88 18.69
N SER A 419 10.51 6.73 18.62
CA SER A 419 9.67 6.38 17.48
C SER A 419 8.40 7.23 17.35
N ALA A 420 8.01 7.97 18.38
CA ALA A 420 6.94 8.95 18.33
C ALA A 420 7.35 10.27 17.65
N LEU A 421 8.67 10.55 17.52
CA LEU A 421 9.17 11.79 16.92
C LEU A 421 8.70 12.02 15.48
N PRO A 422 8.71 11.03 14.57
CA PRO A 422 8.16 11.19 13.23
C PRO A 422 6.69 11.66 13.23
N PHE A 423 5.88 11.15 14.16
CA PHE A 423 4.48 11.56 14.28
C PHE A 423 4.34 12.99 14.84
N LEU A 424 5.19 13.40 15.76
CA LEU A 424 5.24 14.77 16.26
C LEU A 424 5.62 15.75 15.14
N LEU A 425 6.68 15.45 14.41
CA LEU A 425 7.09 16.24 13.24
C LEU A 425 5.98 16.22 12.16
N GLY A 426 5.33 15.08 11.94
CA GLY A 426 4.20 14.94 11.06
C GLY A 426 3.03 15.84 11.43
N ALA A 427 2.72 15.99 12.71
CA ALA A 427 1.68 16.91 13.20
C ALA A 427 2.01 18.37 12.83
N VAL A 428 3.25 18.80 13.05
CA VAL A 428 3.73 20.16 12.70
C VAL A 428 3.67 20.40 11.20
N VAL A 429 4.18 19.45 10.40
CA VAL A 429 4.16 19.53 8.93
C VAL A 429 2.73 19.53 8.39
N CYS A 430 1.86 18.68 8.92
CA CYS A 430 0.45 18.63 8.52
C CYS A 430 -0.27 19.96 8.81
N TYR A 431 -0.04 20.55 9.98
CA TYR A 431 -0.58 21.87 10.33
C TYR A 431 -0.04 22.96 9.39
N ALA A 432 1.26 22.94 9.06
CA ALA A 432 1.85 23.87 8.11
C ALA A 432 1.19 23.75 6.72
N ILE A 433 0.97 22.53 6.22
CA ILE A 433 0.27 22.28 4.95
C ILE A 433 -1.16 22.84 5.02
N TYR A 434 -1.88 22.59 6.11
CA TYR A 434 -3.23 23.11 6.32
C TYR A 434 -3.26 24.64 6.17
N ARG A 435 -2.40 25.37 6.87
CA ARG A 435 -2.31 26.84 6.84
C ARG A 435 -1.93 27.37 5.46
N LEU A 436 -0.94 26.75 4.80
CA LEU A 436 -0.49 27.14 3.46
C LEU A 436 -1.59 26.93 2.41
N ASN A 437 -2.29 25.80 2.49
CA ASN A 437 -3.37 25.49 1.55
C ASN A 437 -4.57 26.42 1.73
N GLU A 438 -4.95 26.75 2.98
CA GLU A 438 -5.98 27.77 3.22
C GLU A 438 -5.58 29.14 2.66
N ALA A 439 -4.36 29.60 2.90
CA ALA A 439 -3.88 30.89 2.36
C ALA A 439 -3.92 30.89 0.83
N ARG A 440 -3.53 29.77 0.20
CA ARG A 440 -3.58 29.60 -1.26
C ARG A 440 -5.00 29.66 -1.81
N LEU A 441 -5.96 29.00 -1.17
CA LEU A 441 -7.36 28.98 -1.60
C LEU A 441 -7.98 30.39 -1.48
N ARG A 442 -7.76 31.10 -0.38
CA ARG A 442 -8.21 32.51 -0.20
C ARG A 442 -7.61 33.44 -1.25
N ALA A 443 -6.33 33.30 -1.58
CA ALA A 443 -5.69 34.09 -2.62
C ALA A 443 -6.32 33.86 -4.00
N ARG A 444 -6.72 32.64 -4.31
CA ARG A 444 -7.41 32.31 -5.58
C ARG A 444 -8.82 32.89 -5.64
N GLU A 445 -9.57 32.87 -4.56
CA GLU A 445 -10.90 33.48 -4.48
C GLU A 445 -10.83 34.97 -4.74
N VAL A 446 -9.87 35.68 -4.14
CA VAL A 446 -9.68 37.13 -4.37
C VAL A 446 -9.32 37.45 -5.82
N VAL A 447 -8.47 36.62 -6.45
CA VAL A 447 -8.12 36.82 -7.89
C VAL A 447 -9.32 36.50 -8.77
N GLY A 448 -10.10 35.45 -8.50
CA GLY A 448 -11.32 35.13 -9.25
C GLY A 448 -12.38 36.21 -9.16
N LEU A 449 -12.57 36.80 -7.99
CA LEU A 449 -13.49 37.95 -7.81
C LEU A 449 -13.03 39.20 -8.56
N ARG A 450 -11.72 39.44 -8.66
CA ARG A 450 -11.17 40.59 -9.45
C ARG A 450 -11.26 40.40 -10.96
N GLN A 451 -11.35 39.16 -11.44
CA GLN A 451 -11.53 38.87 -12.87
C GLN A 451 -13.01 38.84 -13.28
N ALA A 452 -13.92 38.72 -12.31
CA ALA A 452 -15.37 38.74 -12.52
C ALA A 452 -16.01 40.13 -12.32
N ALA A 453 -15.28 41.12 -11.77
CA ALA A 453 -15.63 42.53 -11.64
C ALA A 453 -14.99 43.36 -12.78
#